data_e428fbf7bed99ab9717eae4de693c009
#
_entry.id   e428fbf7bed99ab9717eae4de693c009
#
_cell.length_a   1.000
_cell.length_b   1.000
_cell.length_c   1.000
_cell.angle_alpha   90.00
_cell.angle_beta   90.00
_cell.angle_gamma   90.00
#
_symmetry.space_group_name_H-M   'P 1'
#
loop_
_entity.id
_entity.type
_entity.pdbx_description
1 polymer ?
#
loop_
_entity_poly.entity_id
_entity_poly.type
_entity_poly.pdbx_seq_one_letter_code
_entity_poly.pdbx_strand_id
1 'polypeptide(L)'
;KAAMENEFCREVLSTKCYTTAPTTEHPEGIIISNWFLRRIEDKDTAGEVIGAKTGFVAQSGSCAVSYQMSENGTPYSCATAGSTSSWRCIYDHVEIYTKYVPSVTVGE
;
A
#
# COMPACT_ATOMS: atom_id res chain seq x y z
N LYS A 1 -12.19 1.82 -0.29
CA LYS A 1 -12.71 2.75 -1.28
C LYS A 1 -13.05 4.11 -0.67
N ALA A 2 -13.93 4.15 0.31
CA ALA A 2 -14.35 5.41 0.95
C ALA A 2 -13.18 6.24 1.48
N ALA A 3 -12.19 5.59 2.11
CA ALA A 3 -11.02 6.27 2.64
C ALA A 3 -10.21 6.97 1.54
N MET A 4 -10.11 6.36 0.35
CA MET A 4 -9.38 6.93 -0.76
C MET A 4 -10.15 8.03 -1.49
N GLU A 5 -11.45 8.12 -1.26
CA GLU A 5 -12.29 9.22 -1.75
C GLU A 5 -12.24 10.43 -0.83
N ASN A 6 -11.80 10.24 0.43
CA ASN A 6 -11.59 11.33 1.37
C ASN A 6 -10.18 11.88 1.18
N GLU A 7 -10.07 13.17 0.86
CA GLU A 7 -8.80 13.80 0.53
C GLU A 7 -7.76 13.67 1.64
N PHE A 8 -8.16 13.90 2.88
CA PHE A 8 -7.23 13.79 4.01
C PHE A 8 -6.77 12.35 4.25
N CYS A 9 -7.70 11.38 4.23
CA CYS A 9 -7.35 9.97 4.39
C CYS A 9 -6.45 9.50 3.25
N ARG A 10 -6.74 9.93 2.04
CA ARG A 10 -5.93 9.60 0.87
C ARG A 10 -4.51 10.11 1.02
N GLU A 11 -4.34 11.35 1.47
CA GLU A 11 -3.02 11.92 1.71
C GLU A 11 -2.22 11.12 2.72
N VAL A 12 -2.85 10.77 3.85
CA VAL A 12 -2.18 9.98 4.90
C VAL A 12 -1.77 8.60 4.36
N LEU A 13 -2.70 7.91 3.69
CA LEU A 13 -2.45 6.54 3.22
C LEU A 13 -1.47 6.48 2.05
N SER A 14 -1.30 7.57 1.30
CA SER A 14 -0.39 7.63 0.16
C SER A 14 0.97 8.22 0.48
N THR A 15 1.16 8.73 1.70
CA THR A 15 2.44 9.30 2.10
C THR A 15 3.44 8.19 2.41
N LYS A 16 4.53 8.15 1.67
CA LYS A 16 5.56 7.11 1.85
C LYS A 16 6.43 7.38 3.06
N CYS A 17 6.84 8.62 3.27
CA CYS A 17 7.64 9.04 4.40
C CYS A 17 7.18 10.40 4.91
N TYR A 18 7.21 10.55 6.22
CA TYR A 18 6.88 11.82 6.87
C TYR A 18 7.85 12.04 8.02
N THR A 19 8.40 13.24 8.12
CA THR A 19 9.26 13.63 9.24
C THR A 19 8.46 14.56 10.14
N THR A 20 8.35 14.19 11.41
CA THR A 20 7.61 15.00 12.39
C THR A 20 8.34 16.30 12.71
N ALA A 21 7.63 17.26 13.30
CA ALA A 21 8.24 18.48 13.78
C ALA A 21 9.27 18.17 14.88
N PRO A 22 10.34 18.97 15.01
CA PRO A 22 11.32 18.78 16.09
C PRO A 22 10.68 18.91 17.46
N THR A 23 11.16 18.11 18.41
CA THR A 23 10.76 18.18 19.80
C THR A 23 12.00 18.19 20.67
N THR A 24 11.83 18.43 21.98
CA THR A 24 12.95 18.41 22.93
C THR A 24 13.67 17.06 22.95
N GLU A 25 12.90 15.97 22.86
CA GLU A 25 13.45 14.62 22.87
C GLU A 25 13.96 14.16 21.51
N HIS A 26 13.42 14.74 20.44
CA HIS A 26 13.80 14.44 19.06
C HIS A 26 14.04 15.74 18.29
N PRO A 27 15.22 16.38 18.49
CA PRO A 27 15.50 17.67 17.86
C PRO A 27 15.45 17.66 16.34
N GLU A 28 15.66 16.50 15.72
CA GLU A 28 15.62 16.33 14.26
C GLU A 28 14.27 15.81 13.78
N GLY A 29 13.31 15.63 14.70
CA GLY A 29 12.04 14.99 14.40
C GLY A 29 12.15 13.48 14.34
N ILE A 30 11.05 12.83 14.02
CA ILE A 30 10.98 11.38 13.85
C ILE A 30 10.55 11.10 12.42
N ILE A 31 11.26 10.18 11.75
CA ILE A 31 10.90 9.74 10.41
C ILE A 31 9.92 8.58 10.52
N ILE A 32 8.74 8.76 9.97
CA ILE A 32 7.71 7.72 9.91
C ILE A 32 7.54 7.34 8.44
N SER A 33 7.58 6.04 8.15
CA SER A 33 7.42 5.57 6.78
C SER A 33 6.26 4.58 6.66
N ASN A 34 5.62 4.60 5.50
CA ASN A 34 4.65 3.57 5.14
C ASN A 34 5.44 2.37 4.61
N TRP A 35 5.64 1.38 5.47
CA TRP A 35 6.48 0.23 5.15
C TRP A 35 5.99 -0.52 3.92
N PHE A 36 4.68 -0.70 3.79
CA PHE A 36 4.10 -1.43 2.66
C PHE A 36 4.38 -0.72 1.34
N LEU A 37 4.10 0.58 1.28
CA LEU A 37 4.35 1.36 0.06
C LEU A 37 5.82 1.35 -0.33
N ARG A 38 6.70 1.45 0.65
CA ARG A 38 8.14 1.46 0.41
C ARG A 38 8.66 0.13 -0.12
N ARG A 39 7.99 -0.98 0.20
CA ARG A 39 8.42 -2.31 -0.20
C ARG A 39 7.75 -2.79 -1.49
N ILE A 40 6.62 -2.22 -1.86
CA ILE A 40 5.92 -2.62 -3.09
C ILE A 40 6.24 -1.70 -4.28
N GLU A 41 6.81 -0.53 -4.03
CA GLU A 41 7.02 0.48 -5.07
C GLU A 41 7.94 0.03 -6.21
N ASP A 42 8.84 -0.90 -5.96
CA ASP A 42 9.76 -1.43 -6.97
C ASP A 42 9.26 -2.71 -7.65
N LYS A 43 8.02 -3.11 -7.38
CA LYS A 43 7.47 -4.35 -7.91
C LYS A 43 6.42 -4.07 -8.97
N ASP A 44 6.32 -4.98 -9.93
CA ASP A 44 5.32 -4.89 -10.98
C ASP A 44 3.96 -5.33 -10.44
N THR A 45 3.00 -4.41 -10.44
CA THR A 45 1.63 -4.66 -9.96
C THR A 45 0.58 -4.32 -11.01
N ALA A 46 0.97 -4.25 -12.28
CA ALA A 46 0.09 -3.87 -13.38
C ALA A 46 -0.46 -2.43 -13.22
N GLY A 47 0.25 -1.59 -12.51
CA GLY A 47 -0.14 -0.21 -12.23
C GLY A 47 0.68 0.34 -11.09
N GLU A 48 0.17 1.35 -10.41
CA GLU A 48 0.84 1.98 -9.27
C GLU A 48 0.01 1.82 -8.00
N VAL A 49 0.63 1.28 -6.95
CA VAL A 49 0.00 1.20 -5.62
C VAL A 49 0.19 2.56 -4.94
N ILE A 50 -0.89 3.30 -4.79
CA ILE A 50 -0.86 4.69 -4.32
C ILE A 50 -1.25 4.87 -2.87
N GLY A 51 -1.77 3.85 -2.21
CA GLY A 51 -2.12 3.91 -0.80
C GLY A 51 -2.14 2.54 -0.18
N ALA A 52 -1.79 2.43 1.10
CA ALA A 52 -1.78 1.15 1.78
C ALA A 52 -1.74 1.30 3.30
N LYS A 53 -2.19 0.25 3.98
CA LYS A 53 -2.07 0.13 5.43
C LYS A 53 -1.95 -1.34 5.80
N THR A 54 -1.02 -1.62 6.71
CA THR A 54 -0.84 -2.97 7.26
C THR A 54 -1.40 -3.07 8.66
N GLY A 55 -1.62 -4.30 9.11
CA GLY A 55 -2.05 -4.58 10.47
C GLY A 55 -1.72 -6.00 10.88
N PHE A 56 -1.66 -6.24 12.17
CA PHE A 56 -1.43 -7.56 12.73
C PHE A 56 -2.10 -7.69 14.09
N VAL A 57 -2.84 -8.79 14.24
CA VAL A 57 -3.23 -9.31 15.56
C VAL A 57 -3.14 -10.83 15.49
N ALA A 58 -3.02 -11.48 16.65
CA ALA A 58 -2.81 -12.92 16.69
C ALA A 58 -3.92 -13.69 15.97
N GLN A 59 -5.15 -13.21 16.04
CA GLN A 59 -6.31 -13.88 15.44
C GLN A 59 -6.34 -13.75 13.90
N SER A 60 -5.88 -12.61 13.37
CA SER A 60 -5.97 -12.34 11.93
C SER A 60 -4.69 -12.65 11.17
N GLY A 61 -3.57 -12.84 11.89
CA GLY A 61 -2.26 -12.88 11.22
C GLY A 61 -1.89 -11.54 10.63
N SER A 62 -0.94 -11.55 9.71
CA SER A 62 -0.52 -10.33 9.01
C SER A 62 -1.56 -9.97 7.95
N CYS A 63 -2.00 -8.73 7.96
CA CYS A 63 -3.04 -8.21 7.08
C CYS A 63 -2.56 -6.97 6.37
N ALA A 64 -3.12 -6.72 5.19
CA ALA A 64 -2.84 -5.50 4.46
C ALA A 64 -4.02 -5.13 3.58
N VAL A 65 -4.20 -3.83 3.40
CA VAL A 65 -5.13 -3.26 2.42
C VAL A 65 -4.33 -2.32 1.55
N SER A 66 -4.47 -2.43 0.25
CA SER A 66 -3.82 -1.51 -0.67
C SER A 66 -4.80 -1.00 -1.72
N TYR A 67 -4.46 0.13 -2.32
CA TYR A 67 -5.24 0.77 -3.36
C TYR A 67 -4.31 1.06 -4.53
N GLN A 68 -4.69 0.59 -5.70
CA GLN A 68 -3.87 0.66 -6.90
C GLN A 68 -4.62 1.43 -7.99
N MET A 69 -3.89 2.25 -8.73
CA MET A 69 -4.38 2.84 -9.96
C MET A 69 -3.75 2.05 -11.11
N SER A 70 -4.56 1.37 -11.90
CA SER A 70 -4.05 0.59 -13.01
C SER A 70 -3.61 1.49 -14.16
N GLU A 71 -2.87 0.91 -15.11
CA GLU A 71 -2.36 1.66 -16.26
C GLU A 71 -3.47 2.24 -17.13
N ASN A 72 -4.65 1.61 -17.14
CA ASN A 72 -5.80 2.11 -17.88
C ASN A 72 -6.65 3.12 -17.11
N GLY A 73 -6.21 3.52 -15.91
CA GLY A 73 -6.91 4.52 -15.09
C GLY A 73 -8.01 3.96 -14.21
N THR A 74 -8.22 2.66 -14.17
CA THR A 74 -9.22 2.03 -13.30
C THR A 74 -8.63 1.77 -11.92
N PRO A 75 -9.26 2.25 -10.83
CA PRO A 75 -8.77 1.96 -9.49
C PRO A 75 -9.20 0.59 -9.00
N TYR A 76 -8.31 -0.06 -8.24
CA TYR A 76 -8.56 -1.35 -7.62
C TYR A 76 -8.14 -1.33 -6.16
N SER A 77 -8.84 -2.08 -5.33
CA SER A 77 -8.49 -2.28 -3.94
C SER A 77 -8.21 -3.76 -3.71
N CYS A 78 -7.23 -4.04 -2.86
CA CYS A 78 -6.88 -5.39 -2.46
C CYS A 78 -6.80 -5.46 -0.94
N ALA A 79 -7.43 -6.47 -0.35
CA ALA A 79 -7.38 -6.70 1.08
C ALA A 79 -7.03 -8.16 1.33
N THR A 80 -6.04 -8.41 2.18
CA THR A 80 -5.62 -9.76 2.55
C THR A 80 -5.54 -9.89 4.07
N ALA A 81 -5.71 -11.12 4.55
CA ALA A 81 -5.61 -11.45 5.96
C ALA A 81 -5.00 -12.84 6.09
N GLY A 82 -4.45 -13.14 7.26
CA GLY A 82 -3.92 -14.47 7.54
C GLY A 82 -2.58 -14.78 6.89
N SER A 83 -1.86 -13.77 6.41
CA SER A 83 -0.52 -13.99 5.88
C SER A 83 0.45 -14.34 6.99
N THR A 84 1.46 -15.14 6.67
CA THR A 84 2.43 -15.63 7.65
C THR A 84 3.45 -14.58 8.08
N SER A 85 3.60 -13.52 7.29
CA SER A 85 4.53 -12.43 7.60
C SER A 85 4.11 -11.15 6.87
N SER A 86 4.69 -10.03 7.29
CA SER A 86 4.48 -8.75 6.61
C SER A 86 5.01 -8.77 5.17
N TRP A 87 6.13 -9.43 4.94
CA TRP A 87 6.68 -9.60 3.59
C TRP A 87 5.75 -10.43 2.72
N ARG A 88 5.13 -11.44 3.28
CA ARG A 88 4.18 -12.26 2.53
C ARG A 88 2.98 -11.45 2.08
N CYS A 89 2.52 -10.50 2.89
CA CYS A 89 1.46 -9.60 2.48
C CYS A 89 1.80 -8.85 1.20
N ILE A 90 3.04 -8.36 1.08
CA ILE A 90 3.49 -7.64 -0.10
C ILE A 90 3.46 -8.54 -1.33
N TYR A 91 4.03 -9.73 -1.23
CA TYR A 91 4.03 -10.67 -2.34
C TYR A 91 2.63 -11.15 -2.71
N ASP A 92 1.75 -11.32 -1.72
CA ASP A 92 0.36 -11.66 -1.99
C ASP A 92 -0.33 -10.58 -2.80
N HIS A 93 -0.13 -9.31 -2.45
CA HIS A 93 -0.72 -8.19 -3.19
C HIS A 93 -0.13 -8.07 -4.59
N VAL A 94 1.18 -8.26 -4.74
CA VAL A 94 1.82 -8.26 -6.07
C VAL A 94 1.20 -9.35 -6.94
N GLU A 95 1.09 -10.55 -6.43
CA GLU A 95 0.51 -11.69 -7.16
C GLU A 95 -0.95 -11.43 -7.54
N ILE A 96 -1.75 -10.93 -6.62
CA ILE A 96 -3.15 -10.63 -6.87
C ILE A 96 -3.30 -9.56 -7.95
N TYR A 97 -2.53 -8.48 -7.85
CA TYR A 97 -2.60 -7.41 -8.84
C TYR A 97 -2.13 -7.87 -10.22
N THR A 98 -1.05 -8.62 -10.29
CA THR A 98 -0.57 -9.11 -11.60
C THR A 98 -1.48 -10.15 -12.21
N LYS A 99 -2.19 -10.91 -11.40
CA LYS A 99 -3.07 -11.99 -11.88
C LYS A 99 -4.47 -11.50 -12.24
N TYR A 100 -5.03 -10.58 -11.48
CA TYR A 100 -6.45 -10.22 -11.60
C TYR A 100 -6.70 -8.84 -12.18
N VAL A 101 -5.75 -7.92 -12.10
CA VAL A 101 -5.92 -6.58 -12.70
C VAL A 101 -5.60 -6.67 -14.18
N PRO A 102 -6.54 -6.26 -15.07
CA PRO A 102 -6.23 -6.28 -16.50
C PRO A 102 -5.09 -5.34 -16.84
N SER A 103 -4.07 -5.87 -17.50
CA SER A 103 -2.98 -5.03 -18.00
C SER A 103 -3.36 -4.46 -19.36
N VAL A 104 -2.84 -3.26 -19.64
CA VAL A 104 -2.96 -2.69 -20.99
C VAL A 104 -2.00 -3.42 -21.87
N THR A 105 -2.52 -4.30 -22.73
CA THR A 105 -1.70 -5.08 -23.64
C THR A 105 -1.92 -4.57 -25.05
N VAL A 106 -0.83 -4.15 -25.67
CA VAL A 106 -0.88 -3.66 -27.05
C VAL A 106 -1.09 -4.85 -27.99
N GLY A 107 -2.06 -4.73 -28.87
CA GLY A 107 -2.32 -5.74 -29.88
C GLY A 107 -3.38 -6.78 -29.52
N GLU A 108 -4.04 -6.61 -28.40
CA GLU A 108 -5.16 -7.46 -28.02
C GLU A 108 -6.52 -6.87 -28.33
#